data_1ca05ff1430c3e345886f216a9a9ccbe
#
_entry.id   1ca05ff1430c3e345886f216a9a9ccbe
#
_cell.length_a   1.000
_cell.length_b   1.000
_cell.length_c   1.000
_cell.angle_alpha   90.00
_cell.angle_beta   90.00
_cell.angle_gamma   90.00
#
_symmetry.space_group_name_H-M   'P 1'
#
loop_
_entity.id
_entity.type
_entity.pdbx_description
1 polymer ?
#
loop_
_entity_poly.entity_id
_entity_poly.type
_entity_poly.pdbx_seq_one_letter_code
_entity_poly.pdbx_strand_id
1 'polypeptide(L)'
;MNGSATLQTLLPRGEPGCHFVAYGDCCIGPPEPGRGHEKHLAAVHQVIHRLDPRPQFACFLGDLIWGLTRDHGPNHDGQSLRQEWVEKLANEMKPLADLDVPVFRIPGNHDTMTPVSETVWREVFHEIPQNGPEGQEGLTWFDRRDDLLIIGISVYAMNMGSPFTMMGGRVDHGWVDQVLTEHSDARFKLVLGHSPVHPVNGYNAPKWGMLPEFGEPFWEVLVRHNVTAYLCSHVIAFDVQVHDGVPQITTGGAGTNSGPGGCMPAPTEYHHCVQLAIDDLGLRGQVIDTEGTVREQFNWPPLRDGVMEWSFKSEPLDPRPSRVLLAGHSGKEAFPRIHVSLDGYQPRLNVALFDPADIYPNSWHGPEVDIRHPFELTVAIDPAMGPGGVLARVGNEPFSSLETDVPHGYKANGWPETWTTSTEMLVENTSVQDVLR
;
A
#
# COMPACT_ATOMS: atom_id res chain seq x y z
N MET A 1 36.25 0.29 -7.37
CA MET A 1 34.90 -0.12 -6.95
C MET A 1 34.86 0.01 -5.44
N ASN A 2 34.27 1.09 -4.93
CA ASN A 2 34.00 1.21 -3.50
C ASN A 2 32.98 0.16 -3.16
N GLY A 3 33.34 -0.83 -2.36
CA GLY A 3 32.44 -1.86 -1.89
C GLY A 3 31.28 -1.21 -1.13
N SER A 4 30.13 -1.09 -1.80
CA SER A 4 28.89 -0.63 -1.15
C SER A 4 28.57 -1.58 -0.01
N ALA A 5 28.32 -1.07 1.18
CA ALA A 5 28.03 -1.89 2.34
C ALA A 5 26.83 -2.81 2.09
N THR A 6 26.91 -4.04 2.58
CA THR A 6 25.80 -5.00 2.59
C THR A 6 24.64 -4.45 3.40
N LEU A 7 23.42 -4.69 2.95
CA LEU A 7 22.19 -4.31 3.66
C LEU A 7 21.57 -5.57 4.29
N GLN A 8 21.15 -5.42 5.54
CA GLN A 8 20.51 -6.53 6.23
C GLN A 8 19.08 -6.74 5.74
N THR A 9 18.80 -7.95 5.28
CA THR A 9 17.46 -8.39 4.91
C THR A 9 16.66 -8.73 6.16
N LEU A 10 15.40 -8.27 6.23
CA LEU A 10 14.44 -8.80 7.19
C LEU A 10 14.15 -10.26 6.81
N LEU A 11 14.29 -11.16 7.76
CA LEU A 11 14.00 -12.58 7.59
C LEU A 11 12.72 -12.94 8.34
N PRO A 12 12.01 -13.99 7.91
CA PRO A 12 10.96 -14.61 8.71
C PRO A 12 11.49 -14.94 10.12
N ARG A 13 10.62 -14.77 11.14
CA ARG A 13 10.97 -15.10 12.54
C ARG A 13 10.86 -16.59 12.84
N GLY A 14 10.25 -17.34 11.91
CA GLY A 14 10.04 -18.79 12.00
C GLY A 14 9.76 -19.39 10.63
N GLU A 15 9.73 -20.75 10.61
CA GLU A 15 9.35 -21.53 9.43
C GLU A 15 7.94 -22.11 9.62
N PRO A 16 7.12 -22.15 8.57
CA PRO A 16 7.40 -21.67 7.23
C PRO A 16 7.39 -20.14 7.15
N GLY A 17 8.10 -19.60 6.19
CA GLY A 17 8.15 -18.17 5.95
C GLY A 17 8.84 -17.81 4.64
N CYS A 18 8.67 -16.61 4.19
CA CYS A 18 9.36 -16.12 3.00
C CYS A 18 9.78 -14.65 3.15
N HIS A 19 10.78 -14.24 2.36
CA HIS A 19 11.22 -12.86 2.26
C HIS A 19 11.46 -12.47 0.80
N PHE A 20 11.05 -11.27 0.44
CA PHE A 20 11.05 -10.81 -0.94
C PHE A 20 11.11 -9.28 -1.03
N VAL A 21 11.20 -8.75 -2.25
CA VAL A 21 11.16 -7.30 -2.53
C VAL A 21 9.99 -6.99 -3.42
N ALA A 22 9.31 -5.88 -3.15
CA ALA A 22 8.26 -5.31 -4.00
C ALA A 22 8.65 -3.89 -4.45
N TYR A 23 8.36 -3.55 -5.71
CA TYR A 23 8.56 -2.23 -6.28
C TYR A 23 7.76 -2.09 -7.58
N GLY A 24 7.47 -0.86 -8.00
CA GLY A 24 6.75 -0.56 -9.23
C GLY A 24 6.97 0.88 -9.67
N ASP A 25 6.35 1.28 -10.79
CA ASP A 25 6.43 2.62 -11.35
C ASP A 25 7.86 3.07 -11.65
N CYS A 26 8.45 2.49 -12.66
CA CYS A 26 9.73 2.94 -13.18
C CYS A 26 9.65 3.44 -14.64
N CYS A 27 8.44 3.69 -15.15
CA CYS A 27 8.23 4.30 -16.43
C CYS A 27 8.56 5.80 -16.40
N ILE A 28 9.05 6.34 -17.52
CA ILE A 28 9.20 7.79 -17.68
C ILE A 28 7.97 8.36 -18.35
N GLY A 29 7.70 9.65 -18.06
CA GLY A 29 6.95 10.54 -18.94
C GLY A 29 7.63 10.71 -20.31
N PRO A 30 7.01 11.43 -21.26
CA PRO A 30 7.53 11.59 -22.59
C PRO A 30 9.02 11.94 -22.54
N PRO A 31 9.83 11.43 -23.49
CA PRO A 31 11.28 11.48 -23.42
C PRO A 31 11.75 12.95 -23.47
N GLU A 32 11.91 13.52 -22.30
CA GLU A 32 12.69 14.73 -22.13
C GLU A 32 14.10 14.28 -21.75
N PRO A 33 15.13 14.64 -22.53
CA PRO A 33 16.49 14.32 -22.17
C PRO A 33 16.81 14.78 -20.75
N GLY A 34 17.24 13.85 -19.90
CA GLY A 34 17.77 14.18 -18.57
C GLY A 34 16.82 14.00 -17.37
N ARG A 35 15.63 13.44 -17.51
CA ARG A 35 14.77 13.14 -16.36
C ARG A 35 15.24 11.96 -15.50
N GLY A 36 16.17 11.12 -15.98
CA GLY A 36 17.01 10.26 -15.15
C GLY A 36 16.29 9.17 -14.35
N HIS A 37 15.13 8.67 -14.80
CA HIS A 37 14.45 7.54 -14.15
C HIS A 37 15.33 6.29 -14.14
N GLU A 38 16.09 6.06 -15.22
CA GLU A 38 16.98 4.91 -15.35
C GLU A 38 18.00 4.85 -14.22
N LYS A 39 18.51 5.99 -13.77
CA LYS A 39 19.43 6.04 -12.64
C LYS A 39 18.77 5.65 -11.32
N HIS A 40 17.49 6.02 -11.14
CA HIS A 40 16.76 5.66 -9.92
C HIS A 40 16.43 4.17 -9.91
N LEU A 41 15.96 3.61 -11.03
CA LEU A 41 15.75 2.18 -11.17
C LEU A 41 17.06 1.40 -10.96
N ALA A 42 18.15 1.87 -11.56
CA ALA A 42 19.47 1.26 -11.38
C ALA A 42 19.90 1.30 -9.90
N ALA A 43 19.62 2.39 -9.20
CA ALA A 43 19.92 2.51 -7.78
C ALA A 43 19.04 1.58 -6.92
N VAL A 44 17.75 1.43 -7.24
CA VAL A 44 16.86 0.43 -6.61
C VAL A 44 17.42 -0.99 -6.83
N HIS A 45 17.82 -1.34 -8.04
CA HIS A 45 18.44 -2.63 -8.32
C HIS A 45 19.74 -2.84 -7.54
N GLN A 46 20.56 -1.79 -7.38
CA GLN A 46 21.77 -1.86 -6.54
C GLN A 46 21.43 -2.09 -5.06
N VAL A 47 20.34 -1.50 -4.56
CA VAL A 47 19.84 -1.79 -3.20
C VAL A 47 19.48 -3.26 -3.08
N ILE A 48 18.70 -3.80 -4.03
CA ILE A 48 18.31 -5.23 -4.04
C ILE A 48 19.54 -6.14 -4.09
N HIS A 49 20.56 -5.79 -4.87
CA HIS A 49 21.82 -6.52 -4.94
C HIS A 49 22.61 -6.57 -3.62
N ARG A 50 22.44 -5.55 -2.78
CA ARG A 50 23.14 -5.43 -1.50
C ARG A 50 22.45 -6.14 -0.36
N LEU A 51 21.21 -6.59 -0.54
CA LEU A 51 20.47 -7.35 0.47
C LEU A 51 21.14 -8.71 0.71
N ASP A 52 21.39 -9.01 1.97
CA ASP A 52 22.00 -10.28 2.41
C ASP A 52 21.24 -10.84 3.63
N PRO A 53 20.70 -12.06 3.53
CA PRO A 53 20.62 -12.89 2.32
C PRO A 53 19.79 -12.26 1.20
N ARG A 54 20.00 -12.71 -0.03
CA ARG A 54 19.25 -12.25 -1.20
C ARG A 54 17.76 -12.55 -1.04
N PRO A 55 16.87 -11.69 -1.59
CA PRO A 55 15.45 -11.99 -1.64
C PRO A 55 15.18 -13.31 -2.35
N GLN A 56 14.20 -14.07 -1.89
CA GLN A 56 13.79 -15.32 -2.54
C GLN A 56 13.11 -15.08 -3.87
N PHE A 57 12.44 -13.93 -4.01
CA PHE A 57 11.83 -13.45 -5.24
C PHE A 57 11.62 -11.92 -5.19
N ALA A 58 11.25 -11.35 -6.32
CA ALA A 58 10.84 -9.95 -6.43
C ALA A 58 9.43 -9.87 -7.04
N CYS A 59 8.62 -8.90 -6.58
CA CYS A 59 7.34 -8.54 -7.15
C CYS A 59 7.48 -7.20 -7.88
N PHE A 60 7.22 -7.20 -9.19
CA PHE A 60 7.17 -5.98 -9.97
C PHE A 60 5.70 -5.61 -10.23
N LEU A 61 5.30 -4.42 -9.78
CA LEU A 61 3.91 -4.01 -9.65
C LEU A 61 3.40 -3.12 -10.79
N GLY A 62 4.01 -3.23 -11.97
CA GLY A 62 3.55 -2.56 -13.20
C GLY A 62 4.20 -1.21 -13.46
N ASP A 63 3.84 -0.64 -14.62
CA ASP A 63 4.37 0.60 -15.16
C ASP A 63 5.89 0.57 -15.36
N LEU A 64 6.33 -0.44 -16.13
CA LEU A 64 7.72 -0.62 -16.51
C LEU A 64 8.13 0.31 -17.63
N ILE A 65 7.23 0.57 -18.58
CA ILE A 65 7.45 1.42 -19.76
C ILE A 65 6.42 2.55 -19.80
N TRP A 66 6.71 3.57 -20.61
CA TRP A 66 5.77 4.69 -20.82
C TRP A 66 4.71 4.40 -21.89
N GLY A 67 4.68 3.28 -22.51
CA GLY A 67 3.86 2.77 -23.60
C GLY A 67 2.66 3.57 -24.13
N LEU A 68 1.89 4.21 -23.26
CA LEU A 68 0.60 4.88 -23.59
C LEU A 68 0.68 6.10 -24.49
N THR A 69 1.82 6.79 -24.59
CA THR A 69 1.87 8.17 -25.12
C THR A 69 2.65 8.32 -26.42
N ARG A 70 3.25 7.26 -26.89
CA ARG A 70 3.94 7.31 -28.18
C ARG A 70 2.99 6.83 -29.27
N ASP A 71 2.31 7.76 -29.95
CA ASP A 71 1.58 7.55 -31.21
C ASP A 71 0.86 6.19 -31.38
N HIS A 72 0.39 5.61 -30.27
CA HIS A 72 -0.29 4.33 -30.23
C HIS A 72 -1.76 4.52 -30.59
N GLY A 73 -1.98 5.17 -31.74
CA GLY A 73 -3.32 5.24 -32.30
C GLY A 73 -3.88 3.84 -32.58
N PRO A 74 -5.17 3.74 -32.86
CA PRO A 74 -5.87 2.47 -33.08
C PRO A 74 -5.30 1.58 -34.20
N ASN A 75 -4.40 2.12 -35.04
CA ASN A 75 -3.73 1.41 -36.13
C ASN A 75 -2.26 1.04 -35.84
N HIS A 76 -1.84 1.13 -34.59
CA HIS A 76 -0.47 0.82 -34.20
C HIS A 76 -0.22 -0.70 -34.31
N ASP A 77 0.90 -1.08 -34.94
CA ASP A 77 1.28 -2.47 -35.15
C ASP A 77 2.07 -3.12 -33.99
N GLY A 78 2.35 -2.37 -32.94
CA GLY A 78 3.12 -2.80 -31.78
C GLY A 78 4.64 -2.85 -31.97
N GLN A 79 5.17 -2.54 -33.14
CA GLN A 79 6.62 -2.68 -33.41
C GLN A 79 7.48 -1.76 -32.54
N SER A 80 7.11 -0.50 -32.39
CA SER A 80 7.83 0.44 -31.53
C SER A 80 7.74 0.05 -30.07
N LEU A 81 6.59 -0.47 -29.65
CA LEU A 81 6.38 -0.97 -28.29
C LEU A 81 7.24 -2.22 -28.01
N ARG A 82 7.32 -3.16 -28.95
CA ARG A 82 8.24 -4.31 -28.83
C ARG A 82 9.69 -3.87 -28.70
N GLN A 83 10.09 -2.85 -29.47
CA GLN A 83 11.45 -2.31 -29.39
C GLN A 83 11.71 -1.67 -28.03
N GLU A 84 10.76 -0.89 -27.49
CA GLU A 84 10.86 -0.29 -26.15
C GLU A 84 11.04 -1.38 -25.08
N TRP A 85 10.26 -2.47 -25.14
CA TRP A 85 10.40 -3.60 -24.23
C TRP A 85 11.77 -4.29 -24.35
N VAL A 86 12.24 -4.54 -25.56
CA VAL A 86 13.56 -5.16 -25.77
C VAL A 86 14.68 -4.32 -25.16
N GLU A 87 14.63 -3.00 -25.37
CA GLU A 87 15.61 -2.07 -24.83
C GLU A 87 15.52 -2.01 -23.29
N LYS A 88 14.32 -1.95 -22.72
CA LYS A 88 14.09 -1.93 -21.29
C LYS A 88 14.64 -3.18 -20.59
N LEU A 89 14.30 -4.36 -21.12
CA LEU A 89 14.75 -5.63 -20.55
C LEU A 89 16.25 -5.85 -20.70
N ALA A 90 16.81 -5.49 -21.85
CA ALA A 90 18.24 -5.68 -22.14
C ALA A 90 19.16 -4.77 -21.32
N ASN A 91 18.68 -3.57 -20.95
CA ASN A 91 19.50 -2.56 -20.29
C ASN A 91 19.10 -2.36 -18.84
N GLU A 92 17.87 -1.88 -18.61
CA GLU A 92 17.46 -1.40 -17.31
C GLU A 92 17.08 -2.52 -16.34
N MET A 93 16.45 -3.60 -16.82
CA MET A 93 16.05 -4.75 -16.01
C MET A 93 17.12 -5.84 -15.91
N LYS A 94 18.16 -5.76 -16.74
CA LYS A 94 19.25 -6.74 -16.74
C LYS A 94 19.92 -6.91 -15.37
N PRO A 95 20.23 -5.85 -14.59
CA PRO A 95 20.85 -6.02 -13.29
C PRO A 95 20.06 -6.92 -12.35
N LEU A 96 18.73 -6.86 -12.38
CA LEU A 96 17.89 -7.74 -11.58
C LEU A 96 17.89 -9.19 -12.12
N ALA A 97 17.84 -9.37 -13.43
CA ALA A 97 17.93 -10.69 -14.06
C ALA A 97 19.26 -11.39 -13.74
N ASP A 98 20.36 -10.63 -13.65
CA ASP A 98 21.70 -11.17 -13.29
C ASP A 98 21.77 -11.67 -11.83
N LEU A 99 20.78 -11.37 -10.98
CA LEU A 99 20.70 -11.88 -9.61
C LEU A 99 20.21 -13.32 -9.49
N ASP A 100 19.65 -13.87 -10.55
CA ASP A 100 18.97 -15.18 -10.53
C ASP A 100 17.85 -15.28 -9.48
N VAL A 101 17.12 -14.15 -9.31
CA VAL A 101 15.97 -14.03 -8.42
C VAL A 101 14.70 -14.07 -9.28
N PRO A 102 13.75 -14.99 -9.02
CA PRO A 102 12.48 -15.01 -9.74
C PRO A 102 11.75 -13.67 -9.61
N VAL A 103 11.18 -13.17 -10.72
CA VAL A 103 10.43 -11.92 -10.73
C VAL A 103 8.98 -12.20 -11.13
N PHE A 104 8.06 -11.96 -10.21
CA PHE A 104 6.62 -11.97 -10.46
C PHE A 104 6.20 -10.59 -10.96
N ARG A 105 5.55 -10.55 -12.13
CA ARG A 105 5.19 -9.30 -12.81
C ARG A 105 3.71 -9.22 -13.04
N ILE A 106 3.18 -8.03 -12.86
CA ILE A 106 1.85 -7.64 -13.33
C ILE A 106 1.98 -6.40 -14.22
N PRO A 107 1.07 -6.20 -15.17
CA PRO A 107 1.06 -4.98 -15.95
C PRO A 107 0.43 -3.81 -15.20
N GLY A 108 0.96 -2.60 -15.45
CA GLY A 108 0.31 -1.35 -15.10
C GLY A 108 -0.48 -0.75 -16.28
N ASN A 109 -1.05 0.44 -16.08
CA ASN A 109 -1.82 1.11 -17.12
C ASN A 109 -0.96 1.57 -18.29
N HIS A 110 0.31 1.88 -18.07
CA HIS A 110 1.23 2.24 -19.14
C HIS A 110 1.65 1.03 -19.98
N ASP A 111 1.62 -0.17 -19.40
CA ASP A 111 2.07 -1.39 -20.06
C ASP A 111 1.02 -1.99 -21.01
N THR A 112 -0.27 -1.95 -20.67
CA THR A 112 -1.30 -2.77 -21.33
C THR A 112 -2.64 -2.06 -21.61
N MET A 113 -2.65 -0.73 -21.78
CA MET A 113 -3.90 0.03 -21.95
C MET A 113 -4.54 -0.07 -23.36
N THR A 114 -4.01 -0.89 -24.25
CA THR A 114 -4.58 -1.14 -25.58
C THR A 114 -4.56 -2.64 -25.91
N PRO A 115 -5.42 -3.12 -26.84
CA PRO A 115 -5.36 -4.51 -27.29
C PRO A 115 -3.99 -4.88 -27.88
N VAL A 116 -3.34 -3.94 -28.54
CA VAL A 116 -1.99 -4.14 -29.11
C VAL A 116 -0.96 -4.26 -27.98
N SER A 117 -1.04 -3.41 -26.98
CA SER A 117 -0.09 -3.48 -25.85
C SER A 117 -0.27 -4.75 -25.02
N GLU A 118 -1.49 -5.24 -24.82
CA GLU A 118 -1.71 -6.56 -24.22
C GLU A 118 -1.10 -7.70 -25.04
N THR A 119 -1.23 -7.64 -26.38
CA THR A 119 -0.62 -8.64 -27.27
C THR A 119 0.90 -8.61 -27.14
N VAL A 120 1.50 -7.43 -27.17
CA VAL A 120 2.94 -7.27 -27.01
C VAL A 120 3.42 -7.73 -25.65
N TRP A 121 2.68 -7.42 -24.56
CA TRP A 121 2.99 -7.92 -23.22
C TRP A 121 3.05 -9.45 -23.18
N ARG A 122 2.05 -10.15 -23.74
CA ARG A 122 2.02 -11.61 -23.77
C ARG A 122 3.15 -12.21 -24.61
N GLU A 123 3.57 -11.52 -25.67
CA GLU A 123 4.72 -11.93 -26.48
C GLU A 123 6.04 -11.77 -25.72
N VAL A 124 6.20 -10.67 -24.99
CA VAL A 124 7.43 -10.34 -24.26
C VAL A 124 7.57 -11.20 -23.01
N PHE A 125 6.48 -11.43 -22.28
CA PHE A 125 6.45 -12.17 -21.03
C PHE A 125 5.70 -13.49 -21.15
N HIS A 126 6.06 -14.28 -22.17
CA HIS A 126 5.45 -15.58 -22.46
C HIS A 126 5.65 -16.63 -21.34
N GLU A 127 6.59 -16.39 -20.41
CA GLU A 127 6.86 -17.22 -19.24
C GLU A 127 5.83 -17.02 -18.11
N ILE A 128 5.03 -15.96 -18.16
CA ILE A 128 3.96 -15.72 -17.17
C ILE A 128 2.89 -16.83 -17.29
N PRO A 129 2.38 -17.37 -16.16
CA PRO A 129 1.35 -18.39 -16.20
C PRO A 129 0.12 -17.96 -17.02
N GLN A 130 -0.41 -18.90 -17.83
CA GLN A 130 -1.55 -18.67 -18.71
C GLN A 130 -2.87 -19.17 -18.06
N ASN A 131 -2.95 -19.14 -16.74
CA ASN A 131 -4.05 -19.67 -15.93
C ASN A 131 -5.02 -18.61 -15.42
N GLY A 132 -4.98 -17.41 -15.99
CA GLY A 132 -5.90 -16.32 -15.72
C GLY A 132 -7.32 -16.59 -16.26
N PRO A 133 -8.28 -15.69 -15.95
CA PRO A 133 -9.62 -15.79 -16.49
C PRO A 133 -9.62 -15.58 -18.01
N GLU A 134 -10.70 -16.01 -18.68
CA GLU A 134 -10.85 -15.92 -20.13
C GLU A 134 -10.57 -14.50 -20.64
N GLY A 135 -9.63 -14.39 -21.58
CA GLY A 135 -9.17 -13.13 -22.18
C GLY A 135 -8.15 -12.36 -21.37
N GLN A 136 -7.75 -12.85 -20.21
CA GLN A 136 -6.69 -12.25 -19.38
C GLN A 136 -5.50 -13.20 -19.15
N GLU A 137 -5.43 -14.31 -19.90
CA GLU A 137 -4.30 -15.23 -19.81
C GLU A 137 -2.97 -14.51 -20.08
N GLY A 138 -2.00 -14.71 -19.20
CA GLY A 138 -0.70 -14.00 -19.26
C GLY A 138 -0.73 -12.53 -18.81
N LEU A 139 -1.88 -11.99 -18.43
CA LEU A 139 -2.04 -10.68 -17.78
C LEU A 139 -2.42 -10.84 -16.30
N THR A 140 -3.42 -11.68 -16.07
CA THR A 140 -3.88 -12.12 -14.74
C THR A 140 -3.49 -13.59 -14.60
N TRP A 141 -2.96 -13.97 -13.43
CA TRP A 141 -2.40 -15.30 -13.23
C TRP A 141 -2.29 -15.63 -11.74
N PHE A 142 -2.04 -16.89 -11.42
CA PHE A 142 -1.58 -17.31 -10.09
C PHE A 142 -0.41 -18.29 -10.18
N ASP A 143 0.39 -18.32 -9.11
CA ASP A 143 1.48 -19.26 -8.89
C ASP A 143 1.41 -19.81 -7.46
N ARG A 144 1.47 -21.11 -7.32
CA ARG A 144 1.45 -21.80 -6.02
C ARG A 144 2.80 -22.43 -5.73
N ARG A 145 3.41 -22.03 -4.62
CA ARG A 145 4.69 -22.56 -4.14
C ARG A 145 4.55 -23.00 -2.69
N ASP A 146 4.43 -24.31 -2.46
CA ASP A 146 4.24 -24.86 -1.13
C ASP A 146 3.18 -24.11 -0.32
N ASP A 147 3.58 -23.42 0.72
CA ASP A 147 2.71 -22.64 1.60
C ASP A 147 2.30 -21.27 1.05
N LEU A 148 2.91 -20.81 -0.04
CA LEU A 148 2.69 -19.48 -0.62
C LEU A 148 1.86 -19.54 -1.89
N LEU A 149 0.75 -18.79 -1.94
CA LEU A 149 -0.01 -18.48 -3.13
C LEU A 149 0.24 -17.03 -3.53
N ILE A 150 0.63 -16.81 -4.78
CA ILE A 150 0.77 -15.47 -5.37
C ILE A 150 -0.26 -15.34 -6.48
N ILE A 151 -1.09 -14.31 -6.43
CA ILE A 151 -2.07 -13.97 -7.47
C ILE A 151 -1.67 -12.63 -8.06
N GLY A 152 -1.38 -12.58 -9.35
CA GLY A 152 -1.15 -11.35 -10.09
C GLY A 152 -2.40 -10.98 -10.88
N ILE A 153 -2.88 -9.75 -10.74
CA ILE A 153 -4.07 -9.27 -11.44
C ILE A 153 -3.76 -8.08 -12.34
N SER A 154 -4.24 -8.14 -13.58
CA SER A 154 -4.29 -6.98 -14.45
C SER A 154 -5.55 -6.17 -14.14
N VAL A 155 -5.36 -4.97 -13.59
CA VAL A 155 -6.48 -4.09 -13.25
C VAL A 155 -6.88 -3.16 -14.40
N TYR A 156 -6.23 -3.30 -15.55
CA TYR A 156 -6.49 -2.52 -16.76
C TYR A 156 -6.78 -3.39 -17.99
N ALA A 157 -7.11 -4.67 -17.79
CA ALA A 157 -7.39 -5.61 -18.87
C ALA A 157 -8.55 -5.12 -19.76
N MET A 158 -8.33 -5.15 -21.07
CA MET A 158 -9.25 -4.60 -22.07
C MET A 158 -10.61 -5.30 -22.10
N ASN A 159 -10.66 -6.57 -21.76
CA ASN A 159 -11.92 -7.32 -21.68
C ASN A 159 -12.83 -6.89 -20.52
N MET A 160 -12.29 -6.17 -19.53
CA MET A 160 -13.05 -5.56 -18.43
C MET A 160 -13.62 -4.17 -18.78
N GLY A 161 -13.44 -3.73 -20.00
CA GLY A 161 -13.87 -2.43 -20.52
C GLY A 161 -12.71 -1.47 -20.78
N SER A 162 -12.87 -0.58 -21.75
CA SER A 162 -11.79 0.34 -22.16
C SER A 162 -11.34 1.23 -21.00
N PRO A 163 -10.10 1.18 -20.59
CA PRO A 163 -9.56 2.04 -19.54
C PRO A 163 -9.37 3.50 -20.00
N PHE A 164 -9.47 3.81 -21.30
CA PHE A 164 -9.31 5.17 -21.84
C PHE A 164 -10.36 6.16 -21.37
N THR A 165 -11.54 5.70 -21.01
CA THR A 165 -12.64 6.58 -20.59
C THR A 165 -12.60 6.92 -19.10
N MET A 166 -11.95 6.06 -18.31
CA MET A 166 -11.78 6.27 -16.87
C MET A 166 -10.49 5.59 -16.43
N MET A 167 -9.60 6.32 -15.83
CA MET A 167 -8.29 5.83 -15.36
C MET A 167 -8.39 4.88 -14.15
N GLY A 168 -9.59 4.49 -13.74
CA GLY A 168 -9.81 3.60 -12.61
C GLY A 168 -9.61 2.13 -12.95
N GLY A 169 -8.93 1.40 -12.08
CA GLY A 169 -8.70 -0.03 -12.20
C GLY A 169 -10.00 -0.86 -12.06
N ARG A 170 -10.03 -2.01 -12.71
CA ARG A 170 -11.11 -3.01 -12.68
C ARG A 170 -10.54 -4.38 -12.46
N VAL A 171 -11.25 -5.24 -11.77
CA VAL A 171 -10.81 -6.59 -11.45
C VAL A 171 -11.95 -7.60 -11.58
N ASP A 172 -11.65 -8.80 -12.06
CA ASP A 172 -12.55 -9.95 -11.96
C ASP A 172 -12.41 -10.59 -10.57
N HIS A 173 -13.14 -10.04 -9.61
CA HIS A 173 -13.12 -10.52 -8.23
C HIS A 173 -13.70 -11.94 -8.10
N GLY A 174 -14.58 -12.36 -9.03
CA GLY A 174 -15.13 -13.72 -9.02
C GLY A 174 -14.07 -14.77 -9.31
N TRP A 175 -13.18 -14.50 -10.28
CA TRP A 175 -12.04 -15.39 -10.54
C TRP A 175 -11.05 -15.42 -9.37
N VAL A 176 -10.77 -14.27 -8.75
CA VAL A 176 -9.89 -14.20 -7.56
C VAL A 176 -10.48 -15.03 -6.41
N ASP A 177 -11.80 -14.94 -6.17
CA ASP A 177 -12.51 -15.72 -5.16
C ASP A 177 -12.40 -17.23 -5.44
N GLN A 178 -12.56 -17.62 -6.69
CA GLN A 178 -12.39 -19.03 -7.11
C GLN A 178 -10.97 -19.52 -6.80
N VAL A 179 -9.93 -18.80 -7.23
CA VAL A 179 -8.54 -19.21 -7.00
C VAL A 179 -8.22 -19.30 -5.50
N LEU A 180 -8.66 -18.31 -4.71
CA LEU A 180 -8.45 -18.31 -3.25
C LEU A 180 -9.21 -19.45 -2.56
N THR A 181 -10.37 -19.86 -3.09
CA THR A 181 -11.15 -21.02 -2.61
C THR A 181 -10.44 -22.33 -2.94
N GLU A 182 -10.00 -22.51 -4.18
CA GLU A 182 -9.30 -23.69 -4.65
C GLU A 182 -7.96 -23.92 -3.93
N HIS A 183 -7.31 -22.82 -3.52
CA HIS A 183 -6.03 -22.82 -2.79
C HIS A 183 -6.20 -22.35 -1.33
N SER A 184 -7.32 -22.66 -0.71
CA SER A 184 -7.62 -22.25 0.68
C SER A 184 -6.62 -22.80 1.71
N ASP A 185 -5.93 -23.89 1.38
CA ASP A 185 -4.84 -24.49 2.14
C ASP A 185 -3.53 -23.69 2.10
N ALA A 186 -3.42 -22.68 1.23
CA ALA A 186 -2.27 -21.79 1.21
C ALA A 186 -2.18 -21.01 2.53
N ARG A 187 -1.04 -21.13 3.17
CA ARG A 187 -0.78 -20.47 4.47
C ARG A 187 -0.60 -18.96 4.30
N PHE A 188 0.13 -18.58 3.26
CA PHE A 188 0.38 -17.19 2.89
C PHE A 188 -0.21 -16.91 1.52
N LYS A 189 -0.95 -15.82 1.40
CA LYS A 189 -1.64 -15.42 0.18
C LYS A 189 -1.28 -13.99 -0.15
N LEU A 190 -0.54 -13.78 -1.22
CA LEU A 190 -0.20 -12.45 -1.75
C LEU A 190 -1.04 -12.16 -2.98
N VAL A 191 -1.64 -10.99 -3.03
CA VAL A 191 -2.31 -10.50 -4.23
C VAL A 191 -1.60 -9.25 -4.72
N LEU A 192 -1.21 -9.26 -5.99
CA LEU A 192 -0.49 -8.20 -6.66
C LEU A 192 -1.44 -7.51 -7.65
N GLY A 193 -1.62 -6.20 -7.53
CA GLY A 193 -2.36 -5.39 -8.48
C GLY A 193 -1.68 -4.03 -8.67
N HIS A 194 -1.87 -3.37 -9.82
CA HIS A 194 -1.19 -2.10 -10.04
C HIS A 194 -1.85 -0.96 -9.25
N SER A 195 -3.18 -0.85 -9.27
CA SER A 195 -3.89 0.23 -8.60
C SER A 195 -4.29 -0.11 -7.16
N PRO A 196 -4.21 0.85 -6.23
CA PRO A 196 -4.75 0.67 -4.88
C PRO A 196 -6.27 0.53 -4.90
N VAL A 197 -6.83 -0.20 -3.94
CA VAL A 197 -8.28 -0.27 -3.69
C VAL A 197 -8.71 0.91 -2.81
N HIS A 198 -8.03 1.08 -1.70
CA HIS A 198 -8.26 2.21 -0.80
C HIS A 198 -7.36 3.38 -1.20
N PRO A 199 -7.88 4.63 -1.11
CA PRO A 199 -7.09 5.82 -1.43
C PRO A 199 -5.79 5.86 -0.64
N VAL A 200 -4.69 6.12 -1.35
CA VAL A 200 -3.37 6.30 -0.71
C VAL A 200 -3.38 7.57 0.12
N ASN A 201 -2.87 7.51 1.34
CA ASN A 201 -2.82 8.64 2.26
C ASN A 201 -2.15 9.87 1.61
N GLY A 202 -2.83 11.02 1.68
CA GLY A 202 -2.40 12.24 1.00
C GLY A 202 -2.79 12.36 -0.49
N TYR A 203 -3.46 11.34 -1.06
CA TYR A 203 -3.81 11.30 -2.49
C TYR A 203 -5.31 11.00 -2.70
N ASN A 204 -6.16 11.96 -2.46
CA ASN A 204 -7.62 11.78 -2.49
C ASN A 204 -8.26 11.87 -3.88
N ALA A 205 -7.55 11.53 -4.94
CA ALA A 205 -8.14 11.56 -6.26
C ALA A 205 -8.70 10.17 -6.65
N PRO A 206 -10.02 10.03 -6.87
CA PRO A 206 -10.65 8.74 -7.24
C PRO A 206 -10.04 8.08 -8.47
N LYS A 207 -9.43 8.86 -9.36
CA LYS A 207 -8.77 8.36 -10.58
C LYS A 207 -7.49 7.56 -10.33
N TRP A 208 -6.96 7.57 -9.11
CA TRP A 208 -5.70 6.90 -8.76
C TRP A 208 -5.91 5.53 -8.09
N GLY A 209 -7.13 5.04 -8.08
CA GLY A 209 -7.47 3.75 -7.47
C GLY A 209 -8.33 2.87 -8.37
N MET A 210 -8.76 1.76 -7.82
CA MET A 210 -9.81 0.94 -8.44
C MET A 210 -11.14 1.70 -8.40
N LEU A 211 -11.98 1.44 -9.41
CA LEU A 211 -13.36 1.93 -9.38
C LEU A 211 -14.11 1.23 -8.23
N PRO A 212 -14.88 1.96 -7.41
CA PRO A 212 -15.53 1.39 -6.22
C PRO A 212 -16.37 0.14 -6.52
N GLU A 213 -17.10 0.11 -7.62
CA GLU A 213 -17.92 -1.03 -8.05
C GLU A 213 -17.11 -2.31 -8.32
N PHE A 214 -15.80 -2.22 -8.50
CA PHE A 214 -14.89 -3.36 -8.64
C PHE A 214 -14.02 -3.53 -7.39
N GLY A 215 -13.57 -2.45 -6.80
CA GLY A 215 -12.67 -2.47 -5.65
C GLY A 215 -13.33 -2.98 -4.37
N GLU A 216 -14.55 -2.53 -4.06
CA GLU A 216 -15.27 -2.96 -2.86
C GLU A 216 -15.54 -4.47 -2.83
N PRO A 217 -16.16 -5.09 -3.86
CA PRO A 217 -16.36 -6.54 -3.87
C PRO A 217 -15.04 -7.32 -3.89
N PHE A 218 -14.03 -6.79 -4.54
CA PHE A 218 -12.70 -7.40 -4.53
C PHE A 218 -12.09 -7.40 -3.14
N TRP A 219 -12.17 -6.28 -2.41
CA TRP A 219 -11.66 -6.21 -1.05
C TRP A 219 -12.36 -7.17 -0.11
N GLU A 220 -13.69 -7.30 -0.22
CA GLU A 220 -14.47 -8.30 0.53
C GLU A 220 -13.96 -9.73 0.29
N VAL A 221 -13.56 -10.04 -0.95
CA VAL A 221 -12.94 -11.34 -1.27
C VAL A 221 -11.61 -11.49 -0.53
N LEU A 222 -10.73 -10.49 -0.55
CA LEU A 222 -9.44 -10.55 0.13
C LEU A 222 -9.60 -10.77 1.65
N VAL A 223 -10.53 -10.05 2.27
CA VAL A 223 -10.86 -10.16 3.70
C VAL A 223 -11.38 -11.55 4.03
N ARG A 224 -12.38 -12.04 3.26
CA ARG A 224 -13.00 -13.37 3.48
C ARG A 224 -11.99 -14.51 3.44
N HIS A 225 -10.98 -14.40 2.59
CA HIS A 225 -9.94 -15.41 2.44
C HIS A 225 -8.70 -15.17 3.30
N ASN A 226 -8.71 -14.17 4.18
CA ASN A 226 -7.57 -13.79 5.03
C ASN A 226 -6.29 -13.63 4.19
N VAL A 227 -6.34 -12.80 3.12
CA VAL A 227 -5.18 -12.49 2.30
C VAL A 227 -4.11 -11.83 3.16
N THR A 228 -2.88 -12.30 3.04
CA THR A 228 -1.75 -11.82 3.86
C THR A 228 -1.41 -10.37 3.56
N ALA A 229 -1.45 -9.98 2.28
CA ALA A 229 -1.29 -8.60 1.84
C ALA A 229 -1.77 -8.42 0.39
N TYR A 230 -2.28 -7.23 0.09
CA TYR A 230 -2.44 -6.68 -1.24
C TYR A 230 -1.31 -5.70 -1.52
N LEU A 231 -0.51 -5.96 -2.55
CA LEU A 231 0.60 -5.12 -2.96
C LEU A 231 0.23 -4.36 -4.24
N CYS A 232 0.40 -3.04 -4.22
CA CYS A 232 0.07 -2.19 -5.35
C CYS A 232 1.10 -1.07 -5.58
N SER A 233 0.89 -0.31 -6.65
CA SER A 233 1.76 0.77 -7.12
C SER A 233 0.92 1.94 -7.64
N HIS A 234 1.13 2.42 -8.87
CA HIS A 234 0.35 3.45 -9.58
C HIS A 234 0.44 4.85 -8.97
N VAL A 235 0.39 4.98 -7.67
CA VAL A 235 0.67 6.23 -6.95
C VAL A 235 2.14 6.25 -6.60
N ILE A 236 2.84 7.34 -7.02
CA ILE A 236 4.30 7.47 -6.85
C ILE A 236 4.60 7.84 -5.40
N ALA A 237 4.31 6.92 -4.50
CA ALA A 237 4.45 7.08 -3.06
C ALA A 237 4.72 5.73 -2.39
N PHE A 238 5.17 5.77 -1.14
CA PHE A 238 5.04 4.65 -0.22
C PHE A 238 3.87 4.93 0.73
N ASP A 239 3.04 3.91 0.92
CA ASP A 239 1.97 3.94 1.92
C ASP A 239 1.65 2.52 2.39
N VAL A 240 1.29 2.39 3.66
CA VAL A 240 0.80 1.15 4.25
C VAL A 240 -0.44 1.43 5.08
N GLN A 241 -1.52 0.75 4.74
CA GLN A 241 -2.80 0.83 5.43
C GLN A 241 -3.31 -0.57 5.72
N VAL A 242 -4.22 -0.69 6.66
CA VAL A 242 -4.93 -1.94 6.94
C VAL A 242 -6.42 -1.68 6.83
N HIS A 243 -7.15 -2.52 6.12
CA HIS A 243 -8.61 -2.44 6.05
C HIS A 243 -9.17 -3.83 6.32
N ASP A 244 -10.04 -3.91 7.32
CA ASP A 244 -10.66 -5.16 7.79
C ASP A 244 -9.63 -6.28 8.04
N GLY A 245 -8.46 -5.89 8.59
CA GLY A 245 -7.38 -6.80 8.93
C GLY A 245 -6.43 -7.17 7.79
N VAL A 246 -6.68 -6.73 6.55
CA VAL A 246 -5.82 -6.99 5.39
C VAL A 246 -4.96 -5.76 5.09
N PRO A 247 -3.62 -5.88 5.05
CA PRO A 247 -2.74 -4.79 4.65
C PRO A 247 -2.81 -4.50 3.15
N GLN A 248 -2.98 -3.22 2.78
CA GLN A 248 -2.66 -2.68 1.48
C GLN A 248 -1.32 -1.97 1.55
N ILE A 249 -0.37 -2.36 0.71
CA ILE A 249 0.97 -1.77 0.64
C ILE A 249 1.16 -1.18 -0.76
N THR A 250 1.28 0.14 -0.83
CA THR A 250 1.55 0.88 -2.06
C THR A 250 3.03 1.18 -2.15
N THR A 251 3.67 0.85 -3.27
CA THR A 251 5.09 1.13 -3.53
C THR A 251 5.33 1.50 -4.99
N GLY A 252 5.25 2.80 -5.29
CA GLY A 252 5.45 3.38 -6.63
C GLY A 252 6.80 4.10 -6.79
N GLY A 253 7.80 3.75 -5.98
CA GLY A 253 9.05 4.51 -5.89
C GLY A 253 10.20 4.06 -6.79
N ALA A 254 10.00 3.18 -7.78
CA ALA A 254 11.10 2.56 -8.50
C ALA A 254 11.78 3.42 -9.58
N GLY A 255 11.35 4.66 -9.77
CA GLY A 255 12.07 5.56 -10.67
C GLY A 255 11.23 6.55 -11.45
N THR A 256 9.91 6.37 -11.55
CA THR A 256 9.05 7.37 -12.19
C THR A 256 9.21 8.71 -11.48
N ASN A 257 9.56 9.74 -12.26
CA ASN A 257 9.66 11.08 -11.74
C ASN A 257 8.31 11.79 -11.89
N SER A 258 7.87 12.43 -10.83
CA SER A 258 6.81 13.42 -10.92
C SER A 258 7.33 14.65 -11.66
N GLY A 259 6.88 14.85 -12.90
CA GLY A 259 7.10 16.13 -13.58
C GLY A 259 6.21 17.25 -13.02
N PRO A 260 6.26 18.46 -13.58
CA PRO A 260 5.30 19.52 -13.26
C PRO A 260 3.87 19.00 -13.45
N GLY A 261 3.12 18.87 -12.37
CA GLY A 261 1.82 18.20 -12.34
C GLY A 261 1.87 16.73 -11.96
N GLY A 262 3.03 16.22 -11.56
CA GLY A 262 3.20 14.85 -11.05
C GLY A 262 2.53 14.62 -9.70
N CYS A 263 2.32 13.35 -9.40
CA CYS A 263 1.56 12.89 -8.25
C CYS A 263 2.35 12.87 -6.95
N MET A 264 3.61 13.32 -6.95
CA MET A 264 4.41 13.36 -5.73
C MET A 264 4.25 14.72 -5.04
N PRO A 265 3.71 14.78 -3.83
CA PRO A 265 3.87 15.95 -3.00
C PRO A 265 5.37 16.08 -2.66
N ALA A 266 6.02 17.12 -3.20
CA ALA A 266 7.33 17.47 -2.69
C ALA A 266 7.18 18.05 -1.26
N PRO A 267 8.02 17.73 -0.31
CA PRO A 267 9.33 17.04 -0.34
C PRO A 267 9.31 15.66 0.32
N THR A 268 8.16 15.01 0.47
CA THR A 268 8.00 13.84 1.34
C THR A 268 8.22 12.51 0.63
N GLU A 269 8.17 12.51 -0.69
CA GLU A 269 8.33 11.31 -1.48
C GLU A 269 9.81 11.07 -1.85
N TYR A 270 10.17 9.82 -1.93
CA TYR A 270 11.53 9.38 -2.27
C TYR A 270 11.49 8.09 -3.09
N HIS A 271 12.52 7.87 -3.90
CA HIS A 271 12.64 6.62 -4.65
C HIS A 271 13.06 5.49 -3.73
N HIS A 272 12.40 4.33 -3.86
CA HIS A 272 12.54 3.23 -2.93
C HIS A 272 12.14 1.87 -3.53
N CYS A 273 12.47 0.83 -2.80
CA CYS A 273 11.81 -0.47 -2.83
C CYS A 273 11.39 -0.87 -1.42
N VAL A 274 10.46 -1.81 -1.31
CA VAL A 274 10.00 -2.36 -0.04
C VAL A 274 10.46 -3.81 0.07
N GLN A 275 11.27 -4.12 1.08
CA GLN A 275 11.64 -5.49 1.41
C GLN A 275 10.71 -6.01 2.49
N LEU A 276 10.14 -7.19 2.25
CA LEU A 276 9.10 -7.81 3.04
C LEU A 276 9.53 -9.19 3.56
N ALA A 277 9.07 -9.54 4.75
CA ALA A 277 9.19 -10.87 5.34
C ALA A 277 7.84 -11.29 5.94
N ILE A 278 7.44 -12.52 5.67
CA ILE A 278 6.16 -13.10 6.12
C ILE A 278 6.43 -14.39 6.87
N ASP A 279 5.75 -14.57 7.97
CA ASP A 279 5.72 -15.80 8.78
C ASP A 279 4.37 -15.89 9.53
N ASP A 280 4.19 -16.90 10.38
CA ASP A 280 2.97 -17.09 11.19
C ASP A 280 2.66 -15.96 12.16
N LEU A 281 3.65 -15.15 12.49
CA LEU A 281 3.47 -13.99 13.35
C LEU A 281 3.07 -12.73 12.55
N GLY A 282 2.97 -12.87 11.22
CA GLY A 282 2.49 -11.83 10.32
C GLY A 282 3.54 -11.31 9.33
N LEU A 283 3.28 -10.13 8.82
CA LEU A 283 4.06 -9.42 7.81
C LEU A 283 4.97 -8.38 8.49
N ARG A 284 6.21 -8.27 8.02
CA ARG A 284 7.12 -7.17 8.35
C ARG A 284 7.68 -6.56 7.10
N GLY A 285 7.87 -5.25 7.09
CA GLY A 285 8.43 -4.51 5.97
C GLY A 285 9.48 -3.50 6.39
N GLN A 286 10.42 -3.28 5.49
CA GLN A 286 11.33 -2.13 5.53
C GLN A 286 11.36 -1.45 4.17
N VAL A 287 11.26 -0.12 4.18
CA VAL A 287 11.33 0.72 3.00
C VAL A 287 12.76 1.23 2.87
N ILE A 288 13.39 0.92 1.76
CA ILE A 288 14.81 1.22 1.53
C ILE A 288 14.91 2.19 0.36
N ASP A 289 15.48 3.36 0.61
CA ASP A 289 15.70 4.35 -0.45
C ASP A 289 16.86 3.98 -1.39
N THR A 290 17.04 4.75 -2.46
CA THR A 290 18.08 4.52 -3.46
C THR A 290 19.51 4.65 -2.95
N GLU A 291 19.71 5.20 -1.76
CA GLU A 291 21.01 5.29 -1.10
C GLU A 291 21.29 4.07 -0.22
N GLY A 292 20.24 3.28 0.05
CA GLY A 292 20.28 2.10 0.90
C GLY A 292 19.99 2.42 2.37
N THR A 293 19.36 3.56 2.62
CA THR A 293 18.89 3.90 3.96
C THR A 293 17.52 3.30 4.19
N VAL A 294 17.36 2.58 5.30
CA VAL A 294 16.04 2.16 5.77
C VAL A 294 15.32 3.40 6.30
N ARG A 295 14.31 3.84 5.56
CA ARG A 295 13.53 5.03 5.88
C ARG A 295 12.42 4.71 6.88
N GLU A 296 11.80 3.55 6.71
CA GLU A 296 10.63 3.14 7.47
C GLU A 296 10.65 1.64 7.73
N GLN A 297 10.04 1.21 8.83
CA GLN A 297 9.83 -0.18 9.16
C GLN A 297 8.42 -0.33 9.75
N PHE A 298 7.71 -1.37 9.37
CA PHE A 298 6.35 -1.64 9.84
C PHE A 298 6.13 -3.14 10.06
N ASN A 299 5.09 -3.45 10.85
CA ASN A 299 4.68 -4.82 11.15
C ASN A 299 3.16 -4.91 11.11
N TRP A 300 2.65 -6.03 10.63
CA TRP A 300 1.24 -6.35 10.76
C TRP A 300 1.06 -7.85 11.10
N PRO A 301 0.32 -8.22 12.15
CA PRO A 301 -0.25 -7.33 13.17
C PRO A 301 0.80 -6.49 13.89
N PRO A 302 0.42 -5.32 14.45
CA PRO A 302 1.34 -4.46 15.17
C PRO A 302 2.04 -5.21 16.31
N LEU A 303 3.32 -4.93 16.52
CA LEU A 303 4.01 -5.37 17.71
C LEU A 303 3.45 -4.60 18.91
N ARG A 304 3.16 -5.29 20.03
CA ARG A 304 2.56 -4.64 21.23
C ARG A 304 3.44 -3.53 21.82
N ASP A 305 4.75 -3.63 21.70
CA ASP A 305 5.67 -2.62 22.17
C ASP A 305 5.66 -1.41 21.21
N GLY A 306 5.21 -0.26 21.72
CA GLY A 306 5.12 1.00 20.98
C GLY A 306 3.75 1.34 20.41
N VAL A 307 2.79 0.42 20.43
CA VAL A 307 1.39 0.70 20.06
C VAL A 307 0.63 1.28 21.23
N MET A 308 -0.06 2.38 21.00
CA MET A 308 -1.00 2.96 21.97
C MET A 308 -2.41 2.45 21.64
N GLU A 309 -3.13 1.98 22.63
CA GLU A 309 -4.48 1.44 22.45
C GLU A 309 -5.43 1.95 23.54
N TRP A 310 -6.63 2.36 23.14
CA TRP A 310 -7.72 2.77 24.02
C TRP A 310 -9.00 2.06 23.64
N SER A 311 -9.68 1.49 24.62
CA SER A 311 -10.99 0.86 24.45
C SER A 311 -12.06 1.66 25.18
N PHE A 312 -13.12 1.96 24.47
CA PHE A 312 -14.29 2.69 24.95
C PHE A 312 -15.51 1.77 24.91
N LYS A 313 -16.16 1.58 26.06
CA LYS A 313 -17.42 0.82 26.16
C LYS A 313 -18.52 1.74 26.67
N SER A 314 -19.66 1.69 26.06
CA SER A 314 -20.77 2.53 26.45
C SER A 314 -22.11 1.81 26.32
N GLU A 315 -23.00 2.12 27.24
CA GLU A 315 -24.44 1.96 27.07
C GLU A 315 -24.93 2.94 25.97
N PRO A 316 -26.18 2.77 25.47
CA PRO A 316 -26.73 3.69 24.48
C PRO A 316 -26.62 5.14 24.89
N LEU A 317 -26.23 6.00 23.95
CA LEU A 317 -26.00 7.42 24.17
C LEU A 317 -27.03 8.26 23.41
N ASP A 318 -27.38 9.41 24.00
CA ASP A 318 -28.19 10.40 23.28
C ASP A 318 -27.43 11.01 22.14
N PRO A 319 -28.05 11.23 20.95
CA PRO A 319 -27.43 11.92 19.85
C PRO A 319 -27.00 13.34 20.22
N ARG A 320 -25.75 13.67 19.96
CA ARG A 320 -25.16 15.02 20.15
C ARG A 320 -24.31 15.39 18.96
N PRO A 321 -24.07 16.69 18.69
CA PRO A 321 -23.23 17.11 17.56
C PRO A 321 -21.78 16.62 17.65
N SER A 322 -21.25 16.49 18.87
CA SER A 322 -19.90 15.95 19.11
C SER A 322 -19.79 15.41 20.52
N ARG A 323 -18.99 14.38 20.69
CA ARG A 323 -18.72 13.75 21.99
C ARG A 323 -17.25 13.37 22.09
N VAL A 324 -16.55 14.01 23.01
CA VAL A 324 -15.15 13.69 23.30
C VAL A 324 -15.07 12.39 24.08
N LEU A 325 -14.26 11.45 23.58
CA LEU A 325 -13.94 10.19 24.22
C LEU A 325 -12.63 10.25 24.99
N LEU A 326 -11.62 10.93 24.41
CA LEU A 326 -10.31 11.08 24.97
C LEU A 326 -9.72 12.43 24.56
N ALA A 327 -9.10 13.13 25.52
CA ALA A 327 -8.23 14.26 25.27
C ALA A 327 -6.95 14.07 26.07
N GLY A 328 -5.84 13.86 25.38
CA GLY A 328 -4.53 13.65 26.02
C GLY A 328 -3.65 14.89 25.91
N HIS A 329 -2.97 15.24 27.01
CA HIS A 329 -2.03 16.36 27.05
C HIS A 329 -0.62 15.84 27.35
N SER A 330 0.40 16.51 26.80
CA SER A 330 1.78 16.28 27.19
C SER A 330 2.27 17.44 28.08
N GLY A 331 2.37 17.17 29.37
CA GLY A 331 2.91 18.17 30.30
C GLY A 331 1.98 19.38 30.55
N LYS A 332 2.54 20.62 30.53
CA LYS A 332 1.82 21.86 30.84
C LYS A 332 1.26 22.58 29.60
N GLU A 333 1.04 21.87 28.52
CA GLU A 333 0.57 22.48 27.27
C GLU A 333 -0.92 22.85 27.34
N ALA A 334 -1.27 23.94 26.67
CA ALA A 334 -2.63 24.49 26.69
C ALA A 334 -3.62 23.67 25.80
N PHE A 335 -3.10 22.86 24.89
CA PHE A 335 -3.91 22.08 23.93
C PHE A 335 -3.64 20.58 24.06
N PRO A 336 -4.66 19.72 23.87
CA PRO A 336 -4.46 18.28 23.84
C PRO A 336 -3.58 17.89 22.66
N ARG A 337 -2.69 16.91 22.88
CA ARG A 337 -1.86 16.31 21.82
C ARG A 337 -2.63 15.31 21.00
N ILE A 338 -3.57 14.65 21.61
CA ILE A 338 -4.51 13.73 21.00
C ILE A 338 -5.93 14.08 21.42
N HIS A 339 -6.83 14.02 20.46
CA HIS A 339 -8.24 14.18 20.67
C HIS A 339 -8.99 13.08 19.92
N VAL A 340 -9.74 12.27 20.65
CA VAL A 340 -10.62 11.23 20.08
C VAL A 340 -12.05 11.64 20.35
N SER A 341 -12.87 11.73 19.31
CA SER A 341 -14.27 12.15 19.42
C SER A 341 -15.17 11.34 18.50
N LEU A 342 -16.46 11.34 18.83
CA LEU A 342 -17.54 10.94 17.95
C LEU A 342 -18.25 12.21 17.50
N ASP A 343 -18.20 12.54 16.22
CA ASP A 343 -18.69 13.79 15.67
C ASP A 343 -19.95 13.62 14.83
N GLY A 344 -20.89 14.54 14.99
CA GLY A 344 -22.14 14.58 14.24
C GLY A 344 -23.29 13.81 14.89
N TYR A 345 -24.48 13.94 14.30
CA TYR A 345 -25.70 13.22 14.72
C TYR A 345 -25.73 11.77 14.21
N GLN A 346 -24.97 11.44 13.19
CA GLN A 346 -24.50 10.12 12.83
C GLN A 346 -23.02 10.06 13.24
N PRO A 347 -22.75 9.62 14.47
CA PRO A 347 -21.44 9.83 15.03
C PRO A 347 -20.36 9.08 14.26
N ARG A 348 -19.48 9.85 13.65
CA ARG A 348 -18.28 9.36 12.99
C ARG A 348 -17.09 9.53 13.92
N LEU A 349 -16.25 8.52 14.01
CA LEU A 349 -15.00 8.61 14.77
C LEU A 349 -14.09 9.66 14.13
N ASN A 350 -13.53 10.51 14.98
CA ASN A 350 -12.48 11.46 14.60
C ASN A 350 -11.33 11.35 15.60
N VAL A 351 -10.13 11.18 15.08
CA VAL A 351 -8.87 11.23 15.84
C VAL A 351 -8.07 12.42 15.32
N ALA A 352 -7.80 13.38 16.18
CA ALA A 352 -6.99 14.55 15.84
C ALA A 352 -5.67 14.53 16.62
N LEU A 353 -4.57 14.73 15.92
CA LEU A 353 -3.23 14.81 16.48
C LEU A 353 -2.69 16.22 16.28
N PHE A 354 -2.29 16.85 17.38
CA PHE A 354 -1.84 18.24 17.39
C PHE A 354 -0.32 18.31 17.46
N ASP A 355 0.28 18.94 16.44
CA ASP A 355 1.66 19.37 16.48
C ASP A 355 1.73 20.77 17.10
N PRO A 356 2.57 21.03 18.11
CA PRO A 356 2.74 22.37 18.69
C PRO A 356 3.23 23.41 17.68
N ALA A 357 3.87 22.96 16.61
CA ALA A 357 4.37 23.85 15.56
C ALA A 357 3.30 24.15 14.49
N ASP A 358 2.16 23.44 14.50
CA ASP A 358 1.11 23.60 13.51
C ASP A 358 -0.14 24.22 14.13
N ILE A 359 -0.79 25.10 13.39
CA ILE A 359 -2.01 25.80 13.84
C ILE A 359 -3.23 24.86 13.72
N TYR A 360 -3.15 23.86 12.85
CA TYR A 360 -4.23 22.92 12.56
C TYR A 360 -3.83 21.49 12.94
N PRO A 361 -4.73 20.73 13.56
CA PRO A 361 -4.47 19.33 13.84
C PRO A 361 -4.50 18.51 12.54
N ASN A 362 -3.63 17.51 12.49
CA ASN A 362 -3.82 16.42 11.54
C ASN A 362 -5.00 15.58 12.00
N SER A 363 -5.91 15.24 11.11
CA SER A 363 -7.15 14.54 11.44
C SER A 363 -7.30 13.24 10.66
N TRP A 364 -7.85 12.25 11.36
CA TRP A 364 -8.22 10.94 10.84
C TRP A 364 -9.71 10.71 11.09
N HIS A 365 -10.38 10.18 10.09
CA HIS A 365 -11.81 9.94 10.14
C HIS A 365 -12.09 8.44 10.01
N GLY A 366 -12.91 7.93 10.89
CA GLY A 366 -13.19 6.51 10.97
C GLY A 366 -14.65 6.18 10.69
N PRO A 367 -15.04 4.94 11.03
CA PRO A 367 -16.38 4.48 10.79
C PRO A 367 -17.43 5.28 11.58
N GLU A 368 -18.66 5.24 11.09
CA GLU A 368 -19.83 5.62 11.87
C GLU A 368 -20.03 4.61 12.99
N VAL A 369 -20.35 5.10 14.20
CA VAL A 369 -20.63 4.27 15.36
C VAL A 369 -22.12 4.40 15.72
N ASP A 370 -22.85 3.29 15.73
CA ASP A 370 -24.27 3.31 16.17
C ASP A 370 -24.35 3.45 17.70
N ILE A 371 -24.43 4.69 18.15
CA ILE A 371 -24.52 5.03 19.57
C ILE A 371 -25.89 4.76 20.21
N ARG A 372 -26.89 4.37 19.43
CA ARG A 372 -28.25 4.05 19.93
C ARG A 372 -28.29 2.67 20.59
N HIS A 373 -27.27 1.86 20.39
CA HIS A 373 -27.07 0.55 20.99
C HIS A 373 -25.79 0.54 21.83
N PRO A 374 -25.64 -0.40 22.79
CA PRO A 374 -24.36 -0.58 23.47
C PRO A 374 -23.26 -0.84 22.45
N PHE A 375 -22.13 -0.16 22.57
CA PHE A 375 -21.00 -0.34 21.64
C PHE A 375 -19.68 -0.49 22.40
N GLU A 376 -18.75 -1.13 21.74
CA GLU A 376 -17.33 -1.16 22.10
C GLU A 376 -16.54 -0.61 20.91
N LEU A 377 -15.71 0.40 21.17
CA LEU A 377 -14.84 1.02 20.18
C LEU A 377 -13.41 0.93 20.69
N THR A 378 -12.50 0.40 19.87
CA THR A 378 -11.07 0.41 20.17
C THR A 378 -10.37 1.28 19.15
N VAL A 379 -9.52 2.20 19.61
CA VAL A 379 -8.65 3.05 18.80
C VAL A 379 -7.22 2.67 19.13
N ALA A 380 -6.39 2.45 18.11
CA ALA A 380 -4.98 2.15 18.28
C ALA A 380 -4.13 3.08 17.39
N ILE A 381 -2.95 3.41 17.85
CA ILE A 381 -1.95 4.15 17.06
C ILE A 381 -0.66 3.34 17.05
N ASP A 382 -0.27 2.92 15.84
CA ASP A 382 1.02 2.32 15.55
C ASP A 382 1.89 3.32 14.79
N PRO A 383 2.83 3.98 15.46
CA PRO A 383 3.71 4.97 14.80
C PRO A 383 4.56 4.40 13.66
N ALA A 384 4.83 3.09 13.71
CA ALA A 384 5.64 2.42 12.70
C ALA A 384 4.96 2.35 11.33
N MET A 385 3.63 2.43 11.30
CA MET A 385 2.85 2.44 10.06
C MET A 385 2.55 3.86 9.55
N GLY A 386 3.12 4.90 10.16
CA GLY A 386 2.85 6.28 9.77
C GLY A 386 1.35 6.64 9.84
N PRO A 387 0.84 7.45 8.88
CA PRO A 387 -0.57 7.84 8.87
C PRO A 387 -1.56 6.66 8.82
N GLY A 388 -1.22 5.58 8.13
CA GLY A 388 -2.03 4.36 8.09
C GLY A 388 -2.08 3.59 9.40
N GLY A 389 -1.24 3.96 10.37
CA GLY A 389 -1.19 3.35 11.70
C GLY A 389 -2.18 3.92 12.71
N VAL A 390 -3.03 4.88 12.34
CA VAL A 390 -4.16 5.29 13.17
C VAL A 390 -5.35 4.37 12.85
N LEU A 391 -5.62 3.45 13.76
CA LEU A 391 -6.49 2.29 13.53
C LEU A 391 -7.72 2.36 14.45
N ALA A 392 -8.84 1.82 13.99
CA ALA A 392 -10.00 1.58 14.84
C ALA A 392 -10.68 0.25 14.51
N ARG A 393 -11.45 -0.25 15.48
CA ARG A 393 -12.40 -1.33 15.30
C ARG A 393 -13.64 -1.11 16.17
N VAL A 394 -14.78 -1.58 15.70
CA VAL A 394 -16.03 -1.60 16.46
C VAL A 394 -16.33 -3.04 16.87
N GLY A 395 -16.51 -3.27 18.16
CA GLY A 395 -16.73 -4.61 18.70
C GLY A 395 -15.55 -5.57 18.44
N ASN A 396 -15.86 -6.70 17.85
CA ASN A 396 -14.88 -7.74 17.52
C ASN A 396 -14.43 -7.72 16.05
N GLU A 397 -14.82 -6.68 15.30
CA GLU A 397 -14.38 -6.54 13.91
C GLU A 397 -12.84 -6.39 13.83
N PRO A 398 -12.21 -6.75 12.73
CA PRO A 398 -10.80 -6.47 12.52
C PRO A 398 -10.50 -4.97 12.57
N PHE A 399 -9.24 -4.62 12.86
CA PHE A 399 -8.80 -3.23 12.77
C PHE A 399 -8.75 -2.74 11.33
N SER A 400 -9.15 -1.48 11.16
CA SER A 400 -8.99 -0.75 9.89
C SER A 400 -8.29 0.59 10.13
N SER A 401 -7.45 1.00 9.19
CA SER A 401 -6.86 2.34 9.14
C SER A 401 -7.94 3.39 8.94
N LEU A 402 -7.81 4.51 9.64
CA LEU A 402 -8.71 5.65 9.48
C LEU A 402 -8.31 6.46 8.24
N GLU A 403 -9.30 7.05 7.57
CA GLU A 403 -9.08 7.91 6.41
C GLU A 403 -8.40 9.21 6.80
N THR A 404 -7.40 9.64 6.05
CA THR A 404 -6.69 10.89 6.29
C THR A 404 -6.13 11.49 5.01
N ASP A 405 -5.96 12.81 5.01
CA ASP A 405 -5.27 13.56 3.96
C ASP A 405 -3.75 13.70 4.22
N VAL A 406 -3.27 13.13 5.32
CA VAL A 406 -1.85 13.21 5.70
C VAL A 406 -1.05 12.22 4.87
N PRO A 407 -0.10 12.66 4.04
CA PRO A 407 0.74 11.76 3.26
C PRO A 407 1.72 10.99 4.15
N HIS A 408 2.05 9.74 3.77
CA HIS A 408 2.87 8.83 4.57
C HIS A 408 4.25 9.43 4.92
N GLY A 409 4.91 10.05 3.96
CA GLY A 409 6.21 10.69 4.19
C GLY A 409 6.17 11.98 5.02
N TYR A 410 4.99 12.47 5.38
CA TYR A 410 4.85 13.66 6.22
C TYR A 410 5.13 13.29 7.67
N LYS A 411 6.29 13.73 8.16
CA LYS A 411 6.63 13.67 9.58
C LYS A 411 6.35 15.03 10.21
N ALA A 412 5.20 15.16 10.86
CA ALA A 412 4.95 16.30 11.72
C ALA A 412 6.01 16.33 12.84
N ASN A 413 6.51 17.52 13.17
CA ASN A 413 7.32 17.69 14.38
C ASN A 413 6.45 17.30 15.58
N GLY A 414 6.74 16.17 16.21
CA GLY A 414 5.93 15.68 17.32
C GLY A 414 5.06 14.46 17.03
N TRP A 415 5.11 13.89 15.82
CA TRP A 415 4.59 12.56 15.54
C TRP A 415 5.09 11.57 16.59
N PRO A 416 4.36 10.54 16.97
CA PRO A 416 4.42 9.81 18.26
C PRO A 416 5.76 9.45 18.90
N GLU A 417 6.89 9.71 18.27
CA GLU A 417 8.20 9.59 18.93
C GLU A 417 8.32 10.41 20.23
N THR A 418 7.53 11.47 20.35
CA THR A 418 7.49 12.32 21.57
C THR A 418 6.44 11.87 22.59
N TRP A 419 5.56 10.94 22.23
CA TRP A 419 4.46 10.47 23.08
C TRP A 419 4.84 9.25 23.90
N THR A 420 5.81 8.48 23.47
CA THR A 420 6.30 7.29 24.18
C THR A 420 7.00 7.61 25.50
N THR A 421 7.28 8.89 25.77
CA THR A 421 8.01 9.33 26.97
C THR A 421 7.16 9.99 28.05
N SER A 422 5.87 10.30 27.80
CA SER A 422 5.01 10.91 28.81
C SER A 422 4.03 9.88 29.41
N THR A 423 4.34 9.38 30.58
CA THR A 423 3.55 8.44 31.35
C THR A 423 2.33 9.03 32.04
N GLU A 424 2.03 10.30 31.86
CA GLU A 424 0.88 10.97 32.48
C GLU A 424 -0.01 11.59 31.38
N MET A 425 -0.89 10.78 30.79
CA MET A 425 -2.06 11.30 30.08
C MET A 425 -3.10 11.75 31.12
N LEU A 426 -3.29 13.05 31.27
CA LEU A 426 -4.42 13.61 31.99
C LEU A 426 -5.65 13.54 31.06
N VAL A 427 -6.58 12.65 31.38
CA VAL A 427 -7.88 12.63 30.74
C VAL A 427 -8.74 13.70 31.42
N GLU A 428 -8.87 14.85 30.79
CA GLU A 428 -9.78 15.89 31.26
C GLU A 428 -11.11 15.80 30.51
N ASN A 429 -12.04 14.97 30.96
CA ASN A 429 -13.47 15.23 30.76
C ASN A 429 -14.36 14.26 31.55
N THR A 430 -15.36 14.75 32.26
CA THR A 430 -16.34 13.96 32.99
C THR A 430 -17.19 13.06 32.09
N SER A 431 -17.29 13.36 30.80
CA SER A 431 -18.01 12.51 29.83
C SER A 431 -17.26 11.23 29.48
N VAL A 432 -15.94 11.18 29.63
CA VAL A 432 -15.12 9.98 29.40
C VAL A 432 -15.35 8.94 30.51
N GLN A 433 -15.56 9.39 31.74
CA GLN A 433 -15.85 8.47 32.85
C GLN A 433 -17.19 7.74 32.69
N ASP A 434 -18.16 8.34 32.00
CA ASP A 434 -19.43 7.70 31.68
C ASP A 434 -19.32 6.69 30.55
N VAL A 435 -18.33 6.82 29.70
CA VAL A 435 -18.05 5.92 28.57
C VAL A 435 -17.14 4.75 28.97
N LEU A 436 -16.32 4.93 30.00
CA LEU A 436 -15.39 3.90 30.49
C LEU A 436 -16.00 2.98 31.58
N ARG A 437 -17.27 3.18 31.95
CA ARG A 437 -18.02 2.32 32.84
C ARG A 437 -18.85 1.30 32.05
#